data_cda43e19c28a6f0337d1ac77acb33c1d
#
_entry.id   cda43e19c28a6f0337d1ac77acb33c1d
#
_cell.length_a   1.000
_cell.length_b   1.000
_cell.length_c   1.000
_cell.angle_alpha   90.00
_cell.angle_beta   90.00
_cell.angle_gamma   90.00
#
_symmetry.space_group_name_H-M   'P 1'
#
loop_
_entity.id
_entity.type
_entity.pdbx_description
1 polymer ?
#
loop_
_entity_poly.entity_id
_entity_poly.type
_entity_poly.pdbx_seq_one_letter_code
_entity_poly.pdbx_strand_id
1 'polypeptide(L)'
;MSLDYLLKMKNDNDYTIAYLKEINSNYAKMKEETILNLIDTSLNVNQDFLQYNKHITEINDNLNEQDIHLRQLIILNEKIRTKLISICNHEWITDSIDIDPDRSQTIEYCKICQLSR
;
A
#
# COMPACT_ATOMS: atom_id res chain seq x y z
N MET A 1 -0.53 -25.38 6.40
CA MET A 1 -1.44 -24.28 6.68
C MET A 1 -2.78 -24.51 5.98
N SER A 2 -3.87 -24.20 6.66
CA SER A 2 -5.19 -24.30 6.04
C SER A 2 -5.43 -23.18 5.05
N LEU A 3 -6.33 -23.41 4.10
CA LEU A 3 -6.76 -22.41 3.13
C LEU A 3 -7.35 -21.17 3.82
N ASP A 4 -8.19 -21.37 4.83
CA ASP A 4 -8.82 -20.27 5.57
C ASP A 4 -7.80 -19.38 6.28
N TYR A 5 -6.77 -19.99 6.84
CA TYR A 5 -5.69 -19.26 7.50
C TYR A 5 -4.90 -18.40 6.51
N LEU A 6 -4.56 -18.96 5.35
CA LEU A 6 -3.86 -18.25 4.29
C LEU A 6 -4.69 -17.10 3.72
N LEU A 7 -6.00 -17.30 3.54
CA LEU A 7 -6.92 -16.25 3.11
C LEU A 7 -6.97 -15.11 4.12
N LYS A 8 -7.05 -15.44 5.39
CA LYS A 8 -7.03 -14.44 6.46
C LYS A 8 -5.74 -13.65 6.46
N MET A 9 -4.58 -14.32 6.38
CA MET A 9 -3.28 -13.64 6.29
C MET A 9 -3.21 -12.72 5.10
N LYS A 10 -3.67 -13.16 3.93
CA LYS A 10 -3.68 -12.34 2.73
C LYS A 10 -4.52 -11.09 2.90
N ASN A 11 -5.73 -11.24 3.44
CA ASN A 11 -6.64 -10.13 3.65
C ASN A 11 -6.10 -9.14 4.68
N ASP A 12 -5.51 -9.63 5.77
CA ASP A 12 -4.86 -8.78 6.78
C ASP A 12 -3.68 -8.02 6.19
N ASN A 13 -2.86 -8.68 5.36
CA ASN A 13 -1.75 -8.05 4.68
C ASN A 13 -2.21 -7.01 3.65
N ASP A 14 -3.25 -7.30 2.88
CA ASP A 14 -3.83 -6.34 1.92
C ASP A 14 -4.30 -5.08 2.64
N TYR A 15 -4.96 -5.23 3.78
CA TYR A 15 -5.38 -4.10 4.61
C TYR A 15 -4.18 -3.29 5.12
N THR A 16 -3.16 -3.97 5.63
CA THR A 16 -1.96 -3.31 6.16
C THR A 16 -1.20 -2.59 5.05
N ILE A 17 -1.09 -3.20 3.86
CA ILE A 17 -0.47 -2.57 2.68
C ILE A 17 -1.20 -1.28 2.30
N ALA A 18 -2.52 -1.31 2.23
CA ALA A 18 -3.33 -0.14 1.92
C ALA A 18 -3.14 0.97 2.96
N TYR A 19 -3.10 0.60 4.24
CA TYR A 19 -2.87 1.52 5.35
C TYR A 19 -1.48 2.17 5.28
N LEU A 20 -0.45 1.39 5.01
CA LEU A 20 0.92 1.90 4.88
C LEU A 20 1.07 2.84 3.67
N LYS A 21 0.41 2.54 2.56
CA LYS A 21 0.40 3.43 1.39
C LYS A 21 -0.24 4.78 1.73
N GLU A 22 -1.31 4.78 2.51
CA GLU A 22 -1.96 6.00 2.96
C GLU A 22 -1.05 6.81 3.88
N ILE A 23 -0.38 6.17 4.84
CA ILE A 23 0.59 6.81 5.72
C ILE A 23 1.73 7.43 4.91
N ASN A 24 2.29 6.71 3.95
CA ASN A 24 3.35 7.21 3.09
C ASN A 24 2.91 8.45 2.29
N SER A 25 1.68 8.43 1.78
CA SER A 25 1.10 9.58 1.08
C SER A 25 0.98 10.80 2.02
N ASN A 26 0.55 10.58 3.26
CA ASN A 26 0.41 11.65 4.25
C ASN A 26 1.77 12.24 4.63
N TYR A 27 2.79 11.41 4.85
CA TYR A 27 4.16 11.89 5.11
C TYR A 27 4.72 12.68 3.94
N ALA A 28 4.48 12.25 2.71
CA ALA A 28 4.92 12.97 1.52
C ALA A 28 4.27 14.36 1.44
N LYS A 29 2.98 14.48 1.77
CA LYS A 29 2.28 15.76 1.84
C LYS A 29 2.83 16.66 2.94
N MET A 30 3.09 16.11 4.12
CA MET A 30 3.69 16.85 5.23
C MET A 30 5.05 17.42 4.86
N LYS A 31 5.87 16.63 4.17
CA LYS A 31 7.17 17.08 3.67
C LYS A 31 7.02 18.25 2.70
N GLU A 32 6.11 18.14 1.74
CA GLU A 32 5.84 19.18 0.76
C GLU A 32 5.36 20.47 1.43
N GLU A 33 4.42 20.39 2.35
CA GLU A 33 3.91 21.52 3.11
C GLU A 33 5.01 22.19 3.94
N THR A 34 5.89 21.42 4.55
CA THR A 34 7.03 21.93 5.33
C THR A 34 7.99 22.70 4.44
N ILE A 35 8.29 22.19 3.25
CA ILE A 35 9.16 22.86 2.27
C ILE A 35 8.53 24.16 1.81
N LEU A 36 7.23 24.15 1.49
CA LEU A 36 6.51 25.36 1.07
C LEU A 36 6.49 26.43 2.16
N ASN A 37 6.25 26.04 3.41
CA ASN A 37 6.29 26.96 4.54
C ASN A 37 7.69 27.57 4.72
N LEU A 38 8.74 26.80 4.52
CA LEU A 38 10.11 27.28 4.59
C LEU A 38 10.39 28.34 3.52
N ILE A 39 9.87 28.14 2.31
CA ILE A 39 10.00 29.10 1.21
C ILE A 39 9.24 30.39 1.51
N ASP A 40 8.01 30.28 2.00
CA ASP A 40 7.13 31.42 2.27
C ASP A 40 7.61 32.27 3.44
N THR A 41 8.14 31.62 4.47
CA THR A 41 8.58 32.32 5.67
C THR A 41 9.98 32.87 5.62
N SER A 42 10.77 32.54 4.66
CA SER A 42 12.10 33.00 4.20
C SER A 42 12.99 33.78 5.18
N LEU A 43 12.99 33.50 6.49
CA LEU A 43 12.94 34.68 7.21
C LEU A 43 13.78 34.88 8.41
N ASN A 44 14.10 34.02 9.19
CA ASN A 44 15.05 34.09 10.26
C ASN A 44 15.95 32.89 10.17
N VAL A 45 16.96 33.17 9.53
CA VAL A 45 17.73 32.30 8.71
C VAL A 45 18.41 31.13 9.42
N ASN A 46 18.78 31.19 10.67
CA ASN A 46 19.67 30.16 11.21
C ASN A 46 18.99 29.10 12.08
N GLN A 47 18.14 29.49 13.01
CA GLN A 47 17.48 28.52 13.89
C GLN A 47 16.29 27.83 13.22
N ASP A 48 15.50 28.58 12.47
CA ASP A 48 14.34 28.04 11.78
C ASP A 48 14.76 27.08 10.67
N PHE A 49 15.82 27.41 9.93
CA PHE A 49 16.36 26.55 8.89
C PHE A 49 16.86 25.21 9.45
N LEU A 50 17.58 25.22 10.57
CA LEU A 50 18.07 24.00 11.21
C LEU A 50 16.92 23.14 11.72
N GLN A 51 15.90 23.76 12.29
CA GLN A 51 14.72 23.06 12.78
C GLN A 51 13.92 22.42 11.64
N TYR A 52 13.72 23.14 10.55
CA TYR A 52 13.06 22.62 9.36
C TYR A 52 13.84 21.47 8.73
N ASN A 53 15.15 21.58 8.61
CA ASN A 53 15.99 20.49 8.09
C ASN A 53 15.89 19.24 8.96
N LYS A 54 15.89 19.38 10.27
CA LYS A 54 15.71 18.28 11.20
C LYS A 54 14.35 17.61 10.98
N HIS A 55 13.30 18.40 10.86
CA HIS A 55 11.94 17.90 10.63
C HIS A 55 11.82 17.15 9.30
N ILE A 56 12.38 17.71 8.21
CA ILE A 56 12.39 17.05 6.90
C ILE A 56 13.19 15.74 6.95
N THR A 57 14.30 15.70 7.65
CA THR A 57 15.11 14.48 7.83
C THR A 57 14.30 13.40 8.55
N GLU A 58 13.60 13.76 9.62
CA GLU A 58 12.73 12.83 10.35
C GLU A 58 11.61 12.27 9.46
N ILE A 59 10.98 13.12 8.66
CA ILE A 59 9.95 12.68 7.70
C ILE A 59 10.53 11.71 6.67
N ASN A 60 11.70 12.01 6.11
CA ASN A 60 12.37 11.14 5.15
C ASN A 60 12.74 9.79 5.74
N ASP A 61 13.22 9.77 6.98
CA ASP A 61 13.56 8.53 7.69
C ASP A 61 12.32 7.66 7.89
N ASN A 62 11.21 8.27 8.28
CA ASN A 62 9.93 7.57 8.45
C ASN A 62 9.41 7.01 7.11
N LEU A 63 9.51 7.78 6.03
CA LEU A 63 9.13 7.32 4.69
C LEU A 63 9.97 6.12 4.26
N ASN A 64 11.27 6.14 4.51
CA ASN A 64 12.17 5.04 4.16
C ASN A 64 11.83 3.77 4.94
N GLU A 65 11.59 3.88 6.24
CA GLU A 65 11.18 2.75 7.08
C GLU A 65 9.86 2.15 6.60
N GLN A 66 8.87 2.99 6.32
CA GLN A 66 7.56 2.53 5.85
C GLN A 66 7.67 1.88 4.47
N ASP A 67 8.50 2.40 3.58
CA ASP A 67 8.72 1.83 2.25
C ASP A 67 9.34 0.43 2.32
N ILE A 68 10.34 0.24 3.19
CA ILE A 68 10.95 -1.07 3.42
C ILE A 68 9.91 -2.07 3.95
N HIS A 69 9.13 -1.66 4.93
CA HIS A 69 8.07 -2.49 5.52
C HIS A 69 7.02 -2.87 4.47
N LEU A 70 6.59 -1.90 3.67
CA LEU A 70 5.62 -2.11 2.60
C LEU A 70 6.12 -3.14 1.59
N ARG A 71 7.38 -3.02 1.15
CA ARG A 71 7.99 -3.97 0.22
C ARG A 71 8.04 -5.38 0.79
N GLN A 72 8.39 -5.52 2.06
CA GLN A 72 8.41 -6.83 2.73
C GLN A 72 7.03 -7.46 2.77
N LEU A 73 5.98 -6.68 3.05
CA LEU A 73 4.60 -7.16 3.05
C LEU A 73 4.13 -7.58 1.65
N ILE A 74 4.50 -6.83 0.63
CA ILE A 74 4.17 -7.18 -0.76
C ILE A 74 4.81 -8.50 -1.16
N ILE A 75 6.08 -8.71 -0.83
CA ILE A 75 6.79 -9.98 -1.09
C ILE A 75 6.12 -11.14 -0.35
N LEU A 76 5.79 -10.95 0.93
CA LEU A 76 5.10 -11.96 1.72
C LEU A 76 3.74 -12.30 1.10
N ASN A 77 2.99 -11.31 0.67
CA ASN A 77 1.68 -11.49 0.05
C ASN A 77 1.76 -12.29 -1.26
N GLU A 78 2.81 -12.07 -2.06
CA GLU A 78 3.05 -12.88 -3.26
C GLU A 78 3.35 -14.33 -2.92
N LYS A 79 4.09 -14.60 -1.87
CA LYS A 79 4.34 -15.96 -1.38
C LYS A 79 3.05 -16.63 -0.92
N ILE A 80 2.19 -15.91 -0.20
CA ILE A 80 0.87 -16.40 0.24
C ILE A 80 0.00 -16.70 -0.98
N ARG A 81 -0.02 -15.82 -1.95
CA ARG A 81 -0.77 -16.02 -3.21
C ARG A 81 -0.33 -17.28 -3.94
N THR A 82 0.96 -17.50 -4.08
CA THR A 82 1.53 -18.70 -4.71
C THR A 82 1.09 -19.96 -3.97
N LYS A 83 1.12 -19.92 -2.64
CA LYS A 83 0.68 -21.04 -1.80
C LYS A 83 -0.82 -21.31 -1.97
N LEU A 84 -1.64 -20.28 -1.97
CA LEU A 84 -3.09 -20.39 -2.19
C LEU A 84 -3.40 -21.04 -3.54
N ILE A 85 -2.72 -20.61 -4.59
CA ILE A 85 -2.89 -21.20 -5.93
C ILE A 85 -2.57 -22.70 -5.90
N SER A 86 -1.53 -23.10 -5.18
CA SER A 86 -1.10 -24.49 -5.15
C SER A 86 -2.01 -25.42 -4.35
N ILE A 87 -2.67 -24.93 -3.31
CA ILE A 87 -3.48 -25.77 -2.41
C ILE A 87 -4.99 -25.66 -2.64
N CYS A 88 -5.44 -24.66 -3.38
CA CYS A 88 -6.86 -24.43 -3.61
C CYS A 88 -7.41 -25.37 -4.69
N ASN A 89 -8.52 -26.02 -4.40
CA ASN A 89 -9.33 -26.70 -5.42
C ASN A 89 -10.24 -25.68 -6.08
N HIS A 90 -9.72 -25.00 -7.10
CA HIS A 90 -10.36 -23.85 -7.68
C HIS A 90 -11.77 -24.12 -8.19
N GLU A 91 -12.66 -23.19 -7.89
CA GLU A 91 -14.00 -23.12 -8.46
C GLU A 91 -14.14 -21.75 -9.15
N TRP A 92 -13.91 -21.71 -10.45
CA TRP A 92 -13.88 -20.47 -11.22
C TRP A 92 -15.27 -19.95 -11.48
N ILE A 93 -15.47 -18.67 -11.21
CA ILE A 93 -16.70 -17.93 -11.49
C ILE A 93 -16.36 -16.83 -12.50
N THR A 94 -17.22 -16.70 -13.50
CA THR A 94 -17.16 -15.60 -14.47
C THR A 94 -18.16 -14.52 -14.05
N ASP A 95 -17.70 -13.29 -13.95
CA ASP A 95 -18.53 -12.15 -13.60
C ASP A 95 -18.26 -11.01 -14.56
N SER A 96 -19.20 -10.07 -14.66
CA SER A 96 -19.10 -8.91 -15.53
C SER A 96 -19.06 -7.65 -14.66
N ILE A 97 -18.03 -6.83 -14.87
CA ILE A 97 -17.86 -5.55 -14.18
C ILE A 97 -18.13 -4.43 -15.19
N ASP A 98 -19.00 -3.49 -14.83
CA ASP A 98 -19.21 -2.29 -15.61
C ASP A 98 -18.05 -1.30 -15.38
N ILE A 99 -17.32 -1.00 -16.46
CA ILE A 99 -16.21 -0.03 -16.41
C ILE A 99 -16.77 1.38 -16.58
N ASP A 100 -17.67 1.54 -17.54
CA ASP A 100 -18.42 2.77 -17.77
C ASP A 100 -19.81 2.42 -18.34
N PRO A 101 -20.73 3.38 -18.54
CA PRO A 101 -22.09 3.07 -18.99
C PRO A 101 -22.18 2.26 -20.29
N ASP A 102 -21.14 2.32 -21.13
CA ASP A 102 -21.12 1.68 -22.43
C ASP A 102 -20.18 0.47 -22.51
N ARG A 103 -19.43 0.16 -21.43
CA ARG A 103 -18.43 -0.91 -21.41
C ARG A 103 -18.56 -1.79 -20.20
N SER A 104 -18.47 -3.09 -20.45
CA SER A 104 -18.32 -4.09 -19.39
C SER A 104 -17.08 -4.92 -19.64
N GLN A 105 -16.46 -5.38 -18.57
CA GLN A 105 -15.32 -6.29 -18.60
C GLN A 105 -15.70 -7.59 -17.92
N THR A 106 -15.36 -8.71 -18.56
CA THR A 106 -15.55 -10.03 -17.97
C THR A 106 -14.31 -10.38 -17.14
N ILE A 107 -14.54 -10.80 -15.90
CA ILE A 107 -13.48 -11.28 -14.99
C ILE A 107 -13.76 -12.71 -14.60
N GLU A 108 -12.69 -13.48 -14.39
CA GLU A 108 -12.77 -14.81 -13.78
C GLU A 108 -12.04 -14.81 -12.45
N TYR A 109 -12.68 -15.33 -11.43
CA TYR A 109 -12.07 -15.48 -10.12
C TYR A 109 -12.50 -16.78 -9.46
N CYS A 110 -11.68 -17.26 -8.53
CA CYS A 110 -12.01 -18.44 -7.77
C CYS A 110 -12.90 -18.08 -6.58
N LYS A 111 -14.03 -18.75 -6.46
CA LYS A 111 -14.96 -18.58 -5.33
C LYS A 111 -14.31 -18.91 -4.00
N ILE A 112 -13.37 -19.85 -3.97
CA ILE A 112 -12.78 -20.40 -2.75
C ILE A 112 -11.61 -19.54 -2.28
N CYS A 113 -10.61 -19.29 -3.13
CA CYS A 113 -9.42 -18.52 -2.77
C CYS A 113 -9.50 -17.04 -3.15
N GLN A 114 -10.53 -16.62 -3.87
CA GLN A 114 -10.80 -15.24 -4.28
C GLN A 114 -9.75 -14.63 -5.23
N LEU A 115 -8.84 -15.45 -5.75
CA LEU A 115 -7.84 -14.99 -6.69
C LEU A 115 -8.41 -14.93 -8.10
N SER A 116 -8.05 -13.89 -8.84
CA SER A 116 -8.42 -13.76 -10.26
C SER A 116 -7.49 -14.58 -11.17
N ARG A 117 -8.04 -14.99 -12.30
CA ARG A 117 -7.35 -15.81 -13.28
C ARG A 117 -6.76 -14.96 -14.40
#